data_53f60de926fccdb7d81a3a0306ee0ae0
#
_entry.id   53f60de926fccdb7d81a3a0306ee0ae0
#
_cell.length_a   1.000
_cell.length_b   1.000
_cell.length_c   1.000
_cell.angle_alpha   90.00
_cell.angle_beta   90.00
_cell.angle_gamma   90.00
#
_symmetry.space_group_name_H-M   'P 1'
#
loop_
_entity.id
_entity.type
_entity.pdbx_description
1 polymer ?
#
loop_
_entity_poly.entity_id
_entity_poly.type
_entity_poly.pdbx_seq_one_letter_code
_entity_poly.pdbx_strand_id
1 'polypeptide(L)'
;MFSFRHTLRSAFILSLSGLCAGNALSQNIDNPPLGQIAEQQTRHIATYFPGRMAGSPAEIIAADYLNQRLQKMGYQSRLHAFDAQFLYTSQDKRQNWHSVHATSVIAERTGDVPQQIVVMAHFDTYLPQSDADSDRNLGGLTLQGVDDNASGVGAMLELAERMSRVKTHYSLRFVALSAQETGEQGAKDYLAQLSPLEKKRTLLVIHLNSLVVGDRLYFNSGVNTSPVVAKLSRDKALSIARRLGIAATRSPSGTSCCEGVKTLDSAHIPLLLVSASDWRLGRKDGQQQRAVSAHFPLGTSRHQGQIDNLQYLDRYLPGRLAKREKDSVRVLLPLLKTLANPPADA
;
A
#
# COMPACT_ATOMS: atom_id res chain seq x y z
N MET A 1 -74.00 -14.17 57.43
CA MET A 1 -72.57 -14.31 57.55
C MET A 1 -71.89 -13.55 56.41
N PHE A 2 -71.05 -12.69 56.70
CA PHE A 2 -70.57 -11.47 56.04
C PHE A 2 -70.37 -11.49 54.50
N SER A 3 -71.07 -10.46 53.93
CA SER A 3 -70.91 -9.94 52.56
C SER A 3 -69.75 -8.91 52.55
N PHE A 4 -68.88 -8.93 51.60
CA PHE A 4 -67.96 -7.79 51.27
C PHE A 4 -68.05 -7.45 49.79
N ARG A 5 -68.62 -6.27 49.54
CA ARG A 5 -68.67 -5.58 48.25
C ARG A 5 -67.29 -4.91 48.02
N HIS A 6 -66.65 -5.15 46.88
CA HIS A 6 -65.54 -4.33 46.41
C HIS A 6 -65.99 -3.45 45.25
N THR A 7 -65.86 -2.17 45.49
CA THR A 7 -66.09 -1.10 44.53
C THR A 7 -64.88 -1.00 43.57
N LEU A 8 -65.15 -1.07 42.26
CA LEU A 8 -64.21 -0.70 41.22
C LEU A 8 -63.99 0.81 41.24
N ARG A 9 -62.72 1.24 41.35
CA ARG A 9 -62.31 2.58 41.00
C ARG A 9 -61.46 2.50 39.66
N SER A 10 -62.09 3.11 38.63
CA SER A 10 -61.46 3.30 37.34
C SER A 10 -60.32 4.36 37.44
N ALA A 11 -59.12 3.99 37.20
CA ALA A 11 -58.02 4.93 37.04
C ALA A 11 -57.78 5.21 35.54
N PHE A 12 -58.06 6.45 35.17
CA PHE A 12 -57.68 6.99 33.83
C PHE A 12 -56.22 7.17 33.76
N ILE A 13 -55.53 6.40 32.90
CA ILE A 13 -54.14 6.60 32.57
C ILE A 13 -54.10 7.45 31.30
N LEU A 14 -53.69 8.72 31.44
CA LEU A 14 -53.31 9.57 30.32
C LEU A 14 -51.94 9.07 29.81
N SER A 15 -51.91 8.49 28.61
CA SER A 15 -50.67 8.20 27.88
C SER A 15 -50.19 9.46 27.18
N LEU A 16 -49.15 10.09 27.73
CA LEU A 16 -48.38 11.13 27.05
C LEU A 16 -47.47 10.47 26.01
N SER A 17 -47.88 10.50 24.75
CA SER A 17 -47.05 10.10 23.62
C SER A 17 -46.06 11.22 23.33
N GLY A 18 -44.87 11.18 23.95
CA GLY A 18 -43.76 12.02 23.59
C GLY A 18 -43.18 11.56 22.24
N LEU A 19 -43.40 12.34 21.19
CA LEU A 19 -42.65 12.22 19.95
C LEU A 19 -41.19 12.60 20.23
N CYS A 20 -40.35 11.62 20.51
CA CYS A 20 -38.90 11.78 20.33
C CYS A 20 -38.60 11.73 18.82
N ALA A 21 -38.54 12.91 18.19
CA ALA A 21 -37.92 13.05 16.89
C ALA A 21 -36.41 12.83 17.08
N GLY A 22 -36.03 11.57 17.11
CA GLY A 22 -34.61 11.19 16.97
C GLY A 22 -34.16 11.59 15.59
N ASN A 23 -33.39 12.69 15.49
CA ASN A 23 -32.55 12.94 14.33
C ASN A 23 -31.56 11.78 14.24
N ALA A 24 -31.94 10.72 13.56
CA ALA A 24 -31.01 9.74 13.04
C ALA A 24 -30.14 10.48 12.01
N LEU A 25 -29.00 11.00 12.44
CA LEU A 25 -27.90 11.26 11.55
C LEU A 25 -27.58 9.93 10.89
N SER A 26 -28.18 9.70 9.73
CA SER A 26 -27.75 8.66 8.80
C SER A 26 -26.30 8.98 8.46
N GLN A 27 -25.37 8.43 9.24
CA GLN A 27 -23.99 8.36 8.81
C GLN A 27 -24.02 7.59 7.50
N ASN A 28 -23.62 8.23 6.43
CA ASN A 28 -23.34 7.59 5.15
C ASN A 28 -22.20 6.58 5.37
N ILE A 29 -22.56 5.40 5.86
CA ILE A 29 -21.64 4.29 6.14
C ILE A 29 -21.03 3.76 4.84
N ASP A 30 -21.63 4.09 3.68
CA ASP A 30 -21.28 3.49 2.40
C ASP A 30 -20.04 4.11 1.71
N ASN A 31 -19.50 5.23 2.17
CA ASN A 31 -18.34 5.83 1.50
C ASN A 31 -17.46 6.66 2.47
N PRO A 32 -16.55 6.01 3.21
CA PRO A 32 -15.67 6.70 4.16
C PRO A 32 -14.79 7.75 3.44
N PRO A 33 -14.34 8.81 4.13
CA PRO A 33 -13.45 9.82 3.57
C PRO A 33 -12.21 9.22 2.91
N LEU A 34 -11.70 9.88 1.85
CA LEU A 34 -10.50 9.41 1.15
C LEU A 34 -9.30 9.37 2.09
N GLY A 35 -8.57 8.26 2.06
CA GLY A 35 -7.41 7.95 2.88
C GLY A 35 -7.76 7.26 4.20
N GLN A 36 -9.03 7.21 4.60
CA GLN A 36 -9.43 6.56 5.86
C GLN A 36 -9.26 5.03 5.78
N ILE A 37 -9.66 4.42 4.68
CA ILE A 37 -9.47 2.97 4.49
C ILE A 37 -7.98 2.66 4.45
N ALA A 38 -7.19 3.45 3.71
CA ALA A 38 -5.74 3.27 3.61
C ALA A 38 -5.08 3.34 4.98
N GLU A 39 -5.39 4.36 5.79
CA GLU A 39 -4.87 4.47 7.16
C GLU A 39 -5.26 3.28 8.03
N GLN A 40 -6.53 2.89 8.01
CA GLN A 40 -7.01 1.74 8.79
C GLN A 40 -6.32 0.44 8.39
N GLN A 41 -6.11 0.21 7.08
CA GLN A 41 -5.43 -0.98 6.58
C GLN A 41 -3.94 -0.96 6.93
N THR A 42 -3.27 0.19 6.81
CA THR A 42 -1.88 0.36 7.22
C THR A 42 -1.70 0.03 8.70
N ARG A 43 -2.54 0.60 9.57
CA ARG A 43 -2.52 0.31 11.01
C ARG A 43 -2.82 -1.16 11.31
N HIS A 44 -3.79 -1.75 10.63
CA HIS A 44 -4.14 -3.15 10.79
C HIS A 44 -2.96 -4.06 10.43
N ILE A 45 -2.38 -3.88 9.25
CA ILE A 45 -1.25 -4.70 8.76
C ILE A 45 -0.05 -4.59 9.73
N ALA A 46 0.30 -3.36 10.12
CA ALA A 46 1.42 -3.11 11.02
C ALA A 46 1.20 -3.70 12.43
N THR A 47 -0.04 -3.70 12.92
CA THR A 47 -0.37 -4.18 14.27
C THR A 47 -0.44 -5.71 14.33
N TYR A 48 -1.09 -6.33 13.35
CA TYR A 48 -1.42 -7.75 13.42
C TYR A 48 -0.42 -8.66 12.71
N PHE A 49 0.41 -8.10 11.82
CA PHE A 49 1.40 -8.86 11.06
C PHE A 49 2.82 -8.28 11.16
N PRO A 50 3.33 -7.96 12.38
CA PRO A 50 4.73 -7.57 12.50
C PRO A 50 5.64 -8.75 12.11
N GLY A 51 6.83 -8.45 11.60
CA GLY A 51 7.76 -9.48 11.18
C GLY A 51 7.28 -10.37 10.03
N ARG A 52 6.46 -9.82 9.14
CA ARG A 52 5.98 -10.49 7.90
C ARG A 52 7.08 -10.60 6.85
N MET A 53 8.24 -11.10 7.29
CA MET A 53 9.39 -11.38 6.42
C MET A 53 9.05 -12.52 5.47
N ALA A 54 9.62 -12.51 4.27
CA ALA A 54 9.45 -13.59 3.31
C ALA A 54 9.68 -14.96 3.96
N GLY A 55 8.74 -15.89 3.83
CA GLY A 55 8.77 -17.23 4.41
C GLY A 55 8.43 -17.32 5.90
N SER A 56 8.08 -16.19 6.55
CA SER A 56 7.65 -16.23 7.95
C SER A 56 6.17 -16.61 8.09
N PRO A 57 5.74 -17.15 9.24
CA PRO A 57 4.31 -17.36 9.50
C PRO A 57 3.47 -16.09 9.38
N ALA A 58 4.01 -14.94 9.79
CA ALA A 58 3.34 -13.66 9.69
C ALA A 58 3.11 -13.23 8.24
N GLU A 59 4.04 -13.54 7.33
CA GLU A 59 3.90 -13.30 5.90
C GLU A 59 2.75 -14.10 5.30
N ILE A 60 2.66 -15.40 5.61
CA ILE A 60 1.59 -16.28 5.10
C ILE A 60 0.22 -15.79 5.56
N ILE A 61 0.09 -15.43 6.84
CA ILE A 61 -1.17 -14.90 7.40
C ILE A 61 -1.52 -13.55 6.78
N ALA A 62 -0.53 -12.68 6.57
CA ALA A 62 -0.75 -11.40 5.90
C ALA A 62 -1.18 -11.59 4.45
N ALA A 63 -0.57 -12.53 3.71
CA ALA A 63 -0.96 -12.85 2.34
C ALA A 63 -2.40 -13.35 2.27
N ASP A 64 -2.80 -14.26 3.18
CA ASP A 64 -4.19 -14.75 3.24
C ASP A 64 -5.18 -13.62 3.57
N TYR A 65 -4.84 -12.76 4.53
CA TYR A 65 -5.64 -11.57 4.84
C TYR A 65 -5.86 -10.68 3.61
N LEU A 66 -4.79 -10.36 2.88
CA LEU A 66 -4.86 -9.51 1.68
C LEU A 66 -5.69 -10.18 0.58
N ASN A 67 -5.49 -11.47 0.37
CA ASN A 67 -6.26 -12.26 -0.59
C ASN A 67 -7.76 -12.22 -0.29
N GLN A 68 -8.15 -12.49 0.95
CA GLN A 68 -9.55 -12.44 1.39
C GLN A 68 -10.16 -11.03 1.25
N ARG A 69 -9.38 -9.98 1.56
CA ARG A 69 -9.83 -8.59 1.40
C ARG A 69 -10.16 -8.29 -0.06
N LEU A 70 -9.26 -8.64 -0.98
CA LEU A 70 -9.44 -8.40 -2.41
C LEU A 70 -10.58 -9.23 -3.00
N GLN A 71 -10.75 -10.48 -2.55
CA GLN A 71 -11.91 -11.31 -2.91
C GLN A 71 -13.24 -10.69 -2.47
N LYS A 72 -13.32 -10.17 -1.23
CA LYS A 72 -14.51 -9.47 -0.71
C LYS A 72 -14.85 -8.20 -1.50
N MET A 73 -13.88 -7.57 -2.14
CA MET A 73 -14.09 -6.44 -3.05
C MET A 73 -14.55 -6.87 -4.45
N GLY A 74 -14.63 -8.19 -4.73
CA GLY A 74 -15.09 -8.74 -6.00
C GLY A 74 -13.98 -8.96 -7.03
N TYR A 75 -12.71 -8.90 -6.64
CA TYR A 75 -11.60 -9.26 -7.52
C TYR A 75 -11.40 -10.78 -7.56
N GLN A 76 -10.96 -11.31 -8.71
CA GLN A 76 -10.43 -12.66 -8.81
C GLN A 76 -9.03 -12.66 -8.19
N SER A 77 -8.95 -13.00 -6.92
CA SER A 77 -7.71 -12.94 -6.14
C SER A 77 -7.20 -14.34 -5.81
N ARG A 78 -5.90 -14.52 -5.93
CA ARG A 78 -5.20 -15.78 -5.65
C ARG A 78 -3.89 -15.55 -4.91
N LEU A 79 -3.52 -16.52 -4.11
CA LEU A 79 -2.17 -16.67 -3.57
C LEU A 79 -1.26 -17.29 -4.63
N HIS A 80 -0.02 -16.80 -4.68
CA HIS A 80 1.01 -17.35 -5.55
C HIS A 80 2.27 -17.60 -4.73
N ALA A 81 2.54 -18.88 -4.46
CA ALA A 81 3.72 -19.33 -3.72
C ALA A 81 4.88 -19.56 -4.68
N PHE A 82 6.10 -19.20 -4.25
CA PHE A 82 7.33 -19.37 -5.02
C PHE A 82 8.56 -19.45 -4.09
N ASP A 83 9.65 -20.00 -4.62
CA ASP A 83 10.92 -20.04 -3.90
C ASP A 83 11.74 -18.81 -4.18
N ALA A 84 12.23 -18.16 -3.12
CA ALA A 84 13.13 -17.04 -3.17
C ALA A 84 14.45 -17.38 -2.47
N GLN A 85 15.52 -16.73 -2.87
CA GLN A 85 16.85 -16.94 -2.29
C GLN A 85 17.50 -15.62 -1.94
N PHE A 86 18.23 -15.61 -0.84
CA PHE A 86 19.06 -14.47 -0.45
C PHE A 86 20.41 -14.93 0.08
N LEU A 87 21.38 -14.03 -0.03
CA LEU A 87 22.75 -14.29 0.44
C LEU A 87 22.87 -13.79 1.88
N TYR A 88 23.14 -14.69 2.82
CA TYR A 88 23.40 -14.34 4.22
C TYR A 88 24.90 -14.18 4.45
N THR A 89 25.31 -13.12 5.13
CA THR A 89 26.70 -12.83 5.47
C THR A 89 26.90 -12.91 6.98
N SER A 90 27.68 -13.89 7.45
CA SER A 90 28.05 -14.05 8.85
C SER A 90 29.16 -13.09 9.29
N GLN A 91 29.41 -12.99 10.62
CA GLN A 91 30.44 -12.09 11.20
C GLN A 91 31.85 -12.35 10.65
N ASP A 92 32.18 -13.61 10.39
CA ASP A 92 33.46 -14.02 9.76
C ASP A 92 33.49 -13.82 8.24
N LYS A 93 32.53 -13.05 7.68
CA LYS A 93 32.36 -12.73 6.27
C LYS A 93 32.10 -13.94 5.36
N ARG A 94 31.77 -15.08 5.90
CA ARG A 94 31.27 -16.20 5.09
C ARG A 94 29.89 -15.87 4.55
N GLN A 95 29.66 -16.26 3.30
CA GLN A 95 28.40 -16.05 2.61
C GLN A 95 27.77 -17.39 2.28
N ASN A 96 26.51 -17.54 2.68
CA ASN A 96 25.72 -18.74 2.41
C ASN A 96 24.40 -18.34 1.77
N TRP A 97 23.99 -19.11 0.75
CA TRP A 97 22.66 -18.98 0.18
C TRP A 97 21.62 -19.59 1.10
N HIS A 98 20.58 -18.84 1.38
CA HIS A 98 19.39 -19.29 2.10
C HIS A 98 18.21 -19.24 1.16
N SER A 99 17.33 -20.25 1.27
CA SER A 99 16.05 -20.30 0.54
C SER A 99 14.90 -20.04 1.49
N VAL A 100 13.92 -19.30 0.99
CA VAL A 100 12.64 -19.05 1.69
C VAL A 100 11.49 -19.33 0.73
N HIS A 101 10.38 -19.80 1.26
CA HIS A 101 9.16 -20.03 0.51
C HIS A 101 8.25 -18.80 0.70
N ALA A 102 8.07 -18.00 -0.32
CA ALA A 102 7.34 -16.73 -0.27
C ALA A 102 5.99 -16.83 -0.96
N THR A 103 5.04 -15.96 -0.61
CA THR A 103 3.69 -15.98 -1.16
C THR A 103 3.21 -14.57 -1.53
N SER A 104 3.15 -14.25 -2.80
CA SER A 104 2.55 -13.02 -3.31
C SER A 104 1.03 -13.15 -3.49
N VAL A 105 0.32 -12.01 -3.53
CA VAL A 105 -1.13 -11.95 -3.79
C VAL A 105 -1.36 -11.25 -5.11
N ILE A 106 -2.13 -11.87 -6.00
CA ILE A 106 -2.46 -11.31 -7.31
C ILE A 106 -3.98 -11.30 -7.46
N ALA A 107 -4.54 -10.11 -7.62
CA ALA A 107 -5.98 -9.90 -7.76
C ALA A 107 -6.27 -9.14 -9.04
N GLU A 108 -7.24 -9.60 -9.81
CA GLU A 108 -7.55 -9.00 -11.10
C GLU A 108 -9.05 -8.86 -11.33
N ARG A 109 -9.40 -7.88 -12.16
CA ARG A 109 -10.73 -7.69 -12.68
C ARG A 109 -10.65 -7.26 -14.14
N THR A 110 -11.33 -8.00 -14.98
CA THR A 110 -11.39 -7.75 -16.42
C THR A 110 -12.14 -6.45 -16.70
N GLY A 111 -11.58 -5.62 -17.58
CA GLY A 111 -12.22 -4.45 -18.18
C GLY A 111 -12.89 -4.82 -19.51
N ASP A 112 -13.24 -3.80 -20.31
CA ASP A 112 -13.80 -4.02 -21.64
C ASP A 112 -12.77 -4.63 -22.62
N VAL A 113 -11.47 -4.38 -22.37
CA VAL A 113 -10.35 -4.89 -23.18
C VAL A 113 -9.26 -5.52 -22.31
N PRO A 114 -8.42 -6.40 -22.89
CA PRO A 114 -7.43 -7.16 -22.13
C PRO A 114 -6.16 -6.39 -21.74
N GLN A 115 -5.97 -5.16 -22.24
CA GLN A 115 -4.90 -4.28 -21.74
C GLN A 115 -5.14 -3.99 -20.26
N GLN A 116 -4.06 -3.85 -19.50
CA GLN A 116 -4.16 -3.75 -18.05
C GLN A 116 -3.32 -2.63 -17.45
N ILE A 117 -3.82 -2.10 -16.34
CA ILE A 117 -3.08 -1.25 -15.40
C ILE A 117 -2.90 -2.04 -14.11
N VAL A 118 -1.68 -2.08 -13.62
CA VAL A 118 -1.32 -2.78 -12.39
C VAL A 118 -1.03 -1.77 -11.29
N VAL A 119 -1.63 -1.96 -10.11
CA VAL A 119 -1.26 -1.26 -8.89
C VAL A 119 -0.53 -2.26 -8.01
N MET A 120 0.69 -1.94 -7.60
CA MET A 120 1.61 -2.86 -6.96
C MET A 120 2.20 -2.25 -5.69
N ALA A 121 2.30 -3.05 -4.64
CA ALA A 121 3.04 -2.74 -3.42
C ALA A 121 3.65 -4.04 -2.87
N HIS A 122 4.81 -3.97 -2.23
CA HIS A 122 5.28 -5.12 -1.46
C HIS A 122 4.68 -5.08 -0.06
N PHE A 123 4.44 -6.23 0.53
CA PHE A 123 3.91 -6.30 1.89
C PHE A 123 4.89 -6.95 2.88
N ASP A 124 5.90 -7.63 2.39
CA ASP A 124 6.95 -8.21 3.23
C ASP A 124 7.78 -7.12 3.93
N THR A 125 8.26 -7.45 5.13
CA THR A 125 9.20 -6.64 5.89
C THR A 125 10.61 -7.18 5.71
N TYR A 126 11.60 -6.33 6.00
CA TYR A 126 13.01 -6.69 5.84
C TYR A 126 13.39 -7.93 6.63
N LEU A 127 13.94 -8.90 5.92
CA LEU A 127 14.57 -10.10 6.47
C LEU A 127 16.06 -9.80 6.68
N PRO A 128 16.61 -9.88 7.91
CA PRO A 128 18.03 -9.68 8.15
C PRO A 128 18.89 -10.59 7.26
N GLN A 129 19.82 -10.02 6.52
CA GLN A 129 20.69 -10.75 5.57
C GLN A 129 22.13 -10.84 6.06
N SER A 130 22.39 -10.38 7.28
CA SER A 130 23.69 -10.52 7.92
C SER A 130 23.58 -10.48 9.44
N ASP A 131 24.60 -10.99 10.14
CA ASP A 131 24.75 -10.79 11.58
C ASP A 131 24.81 -9.29 11.92
N ALA A 132 25.44 -8.48 11.07
CA ALA A 132 25.49 -7.03 11.25
C ALA A 132 24.11 -6.35 11.14
N ASP A 133 23.16 -6.90 10.38
CA ASP A 133 21.79 -6.41 10.37
C ASP A 133 21.09 -6.71 11.69
N SER A 134 21.29 -7.93 12.22
CA SER A 134 20.74 -8.34 13.51
C SER A 134 21.32 -7.49 14.65
N ASP A 135 22.63 -7.25 14.66
CA ASP A 135 23.30 -6.40 15.66
C ASP A 135 22.78 -4.95 15.63
N ARG A 136 22.41 -4.44 14.46
CA ARG A 136 21.81 -3.12 14.27
C ARG A 136 20.30 -3.09 14.46
N ASN A 137 19.67 -4.24 14.79
CA ASN A 137 18.22 -4.39 14.89
C ASN A 137 17.48 -3.94 13.62
N LEU A 138 18.02 -4.33 12.46
CA LEU A 138 17.36 -4.14 11.18
C LEU A 138 16.46 -5.35 10.87
N GLY A 139 15.22 -5.12 10.54
CA GLY A 139 14.26 -6.19 10.24
C GLY A 139 13.81 -6.98 11.48
N GLY A 140 13.52 -8.25 11.26
CA GLY A 140 13.18 -9.19 12.32
C GLY A 140 11.71 -9.24 12.71
N LEU A 141 11.40 -10.10 13.70
CA LEU A 141 10.03 -10.49 14.06
C LEU A 141 9.16 -9.36 14.61
N THR A 142 9.75 -8.31 15.14
CA THR A 142 9.03 -7.18 15.74
C THR A 142 8.88 -5.98 14.81
N LEU A 143 9.50 -6.02 13.63
CA LEU A 143 9.39 -4.94 12.66
C LEU A 143 7.96 -4.81 12.15
N GLN A 144 7.30 -3.71 12.51
CA GLN A 144 5.95 -3.42 12.04
C GLN A 144 5.91 -3.01 10.56
N GLY A 145 6.97 -2.35 10.06
CA GLY A 145 7.06 -1.89 8.69
C GLY A 145 5.85 -1.03 8.32
N VAL A 146 5.58 0.01 9.11
CA VAL A 146 4.43 0.91 8.91
C VAL A 146 4.60 1.72 7.64
N ASP A 147 5.77 2.38 7.53
CA ASP A 147 6.14 3.12 6.32
C ASP A 147 6.56 2.16 5.22
N ASP A 148 7.45 1.21 5.54
CA ASP A 148 8.03 0.25 4.61
C ASP A 148 7.51 -1.20 4.87
N ASN A 149 6.40 -1.67 4.27
CA ASN A 149 5.58 -0.93 3.33
C ASN A 149 4.07 -1.20 3.56
N ALA A 150 3.63 -1.23 4.85
CA ALA A 150 2.20 -1.32 5.13
C ALA A 150 1.43 -0.12 4.54
N SER A 151 2.08 1.06 4.45
CA SER A 151 1.49 2.26 3.88
C SER A 151 1.16 2.10 2.39
N GLY A 152 2.08 1.58 1.61
CA GLY A 152 1.84 1.29 0.19
C GLY A 152 0.72 0.28 -0.01
N VAL A 153 0.66 -0.76 0.84
CA VAL A 153 -0.41 -1.77 0.80
C VAL A 153 -1.76 -1.17 1.21
N GLY A 154 -1.79 -0.34 2.26
CA GLY A 154 -3.01 0.36 2.69
C GLY A 154 -3.59 1.23 1.59
N ALA A 155 -2.76 2.06 0.95
CA ALA A 155 -3.18 2.87 -0.21
C ALA A 155 -3.67 1.99 -1.38
N MET A 156 -2.97 0.90 -1.70
CA MET A 156 -3.38 -0.06 -2.74
C MET A 156 -4.76 -0.65 -2.44
N LEU A 157 -5.02 -1.07 -1.20
CA LEU A 157 -6.31 -1.63 -0.80
C LEU A 157 -7.44 -0.60 -0.90
N GLU A 158 -7.22 0.67 -0.53
CA GLU A 158 -8.24 1.70 -0.72
C GLU A 158 -8.50 1.97 -2.20
N LEU A 159 -7.47 2.02 -3.03
CA LEU A 159 -7.64 2.15 -4.48
C LEU A 159 -8.46 0.96 -5.03
N ALA A 160 -8.17 -0.27 -4.60
CA ALA A 160 -8.94 -1.45 -4.98
C ALA A 160 -10.41 -1.33 -4.55
N GLU A 161 -10.69 -0.97 -3.29
CA GLU A 161 -12.05 -0.78 -2.78
C GLU A 161 -12.81 0.27 -3.61
N ARG A 162 -12.18 1.44 -3.85
CA ARG A 162 -12.80 2.54 -4.60
C ARG A 162 -13.04 2.22 -6.08
N MET A 163 -12.22 1.34 -6.65
CA MET A 163 -12.35 0.91 -8.05
C MET A 163 -13.24 -0.32 -8.22
N SER A 164 -13.60 -1.02 -7.14
CA SER A 164 -14.32 -2.30 -7.20
C SER A 164 -15.65 -2.24 -7.94
N ARG A 165 -16.36 -1.11 -7.85
CA ARG A 165 -17.67 -0.89 -8.51
C ARG A 165 -17.60 0.02 -9.74
N VAL A 166 -16.38 0.43 -10.14
CA VAL A 166 -16.20 1.32 -11.29
C VAL A 166 -16.00 0.46 -12.54
N LYS A 167 -16.88 0.61 -13.53
CA LYS A 167 -16.65 0.00 -14.84
C LYS A 167 -15.40 0.61 -15.48
N THR A 168 -14.51 -0.23 -16.01
CA THR A 168 -13.24 0.20 -16.60
C THR A 168 -13.07 -0.33 -18.00
N HIS A 169 -12.52 0.49 -18.87
CA HIS A 169 -12.12 0.08 -20.22
C HIS A 169 -10.95 -0.90 -20.16
N TYR A 170 -9.88 -0.55 -19.45
CA TYR A 170 -8.75 -1.45 -19.21
C TYR A 170 -8.97 -2.33 -18.00
N SER A 171 -8.44 -3.55 -18.05
CA SER A 171 -8.38 -4.46 -16.92
C SER A 171 -7.55 -3.86 -15.77
N LEU A 172 -7.92 -4.15 -14.53
CA LEU A 172 -7.18 -3.74 -13.34
C LEU A 172 -6.58 -4.96 -12.65
N ARG A 173 -5.31 -4.84 -12.26
CA ARG A 173 -4.63 -5.85 -11.46
C ARG A 173 -4.00 -5.20 -10.23
N PHE A 174 -4.22 -5.79 -9.05
CA PHE A 174 -3.63 -5.38 -7.78
C PHE A 174 -2.69 -6.49 -7.33
N VAL A 175 -1.44 -6.13 -7.03
CA VAL A 175 -0.39 -7.10 -6.72
C VAL A 175 0.29 -6.72 -5.42
N ALA A 176 0.17 -7.57 -4.40
CA ALA A 176 0.97 -7.46 -3.19
C ALA A 176 2.13 -8.46 -3.29
N LEU A 177 3.35 -7.92 -3.43
CA LEU A 177 4.55 -8.73 -3.57
C LEU A 177 5.08 -9.15 -2.22
N SER A 178 5.51 -10.41 -2.10
CA SER A 178 6.40 -10.89 -1.06
C SER A 178 7.83 -11.05 -1.58
N ALA A 179 8.80 -11.25 -0.69
CA ALA A 179 10.23 -11.40 -0.99
C ALA A 179 10.81 -10.24 -1.82
N GLN A 180 10.23 -9.06 -1.71
CA GLN A 180 10.74 -7.86 -2.36
C GLN A 180 12.01 -7.35 -1.66
N GLU A 181 12.03 -7.44 -0.33
CA GLU A 181 13.17 -7.09 0.52
C GLU A 181 14.34 -8.11 0.45
N THR A 182 14.19 -9.18 -0.30
CA THR A 182 15.23 -10.16 -0.60
C THR A 182 15.81 -10.00 -2.02
N GLY A 183 16.05 -8.77 -2.45
CA GLY A 183 16.64 -8.45 -3.76
C GLY A 183 15.66 -8.55 -4.92
N GLU A 184 14.45 -8.03 -4.74
CA GLU A 184 13.37 -7.95 -5.73
C GLU A 184 12.91 -9.33 -6.24
N GLN A 185 12.99 -10.39 -5.41
CA GLN A 185 12.60 -11.73 -5.85
C GLN A 185 11.11 -11.79 -6.20
N GLY A 186 10.25 -11.08 -5.45
CA GLY A 186 8.82 -10.98 -5.77
C GLY A 186 8.55 -10.36 -7.14
N ALA A 187 9.25 -9.27 -7.49
CA ALA A 187 9.12 -8.66 -8.81
C ALA A 187 9.67 -9.55 -9.93
N LYS A 188 10.78 -10.26 -9.67
CA LYS A 188 11.36 -11.23 -10.61
C LYS A 188 10.40 -12.38 -10.89
N ASP A 189 9.84 -12.96 -9.83
CA ASP A 189 8.88 -14.05 -9.95
C ASP A 189 7.60 -13.58 -10.66
N TYR A 190 7.03 -12.44 -10.26
CA TYR A 190 5.87 -11.86 -10.94
C TYR A 190 6.12 -11.68 -12.44
N LEU A 191 7.29 -11.13 -12.81
CA LEU A 191 7.65 -10.94 -14.21
C LEU A 191 7.83 -12.27 -14.96
N ALA A 192 8.34 -13.32 -14.31
CA ALA A 192 8.54 -14.65 -14.89
C ALA A 192 7.20 -15.34 -15.21
N GLN A 193 6.15 -15.06 -14.43
CA GLN A 193 4.80 -15.59 -14.67
C GLN A 193 4.13 -14.97 -15.88
N LEU A 194 4.48 -13.72 -16.23
CA LEU A 194 3.83 -13.02 -17.33
C LEU A 194 4.28 -13.60 -18.68
N SER A 195 3.34 -14.05 -19.47
CA SER A 195 3.58 -14.37 -20.89
C SER A 195 4.05 -13.12 -21.65
N PRO A 196 4.73 -13.27 -22.79
CA PRO A 196 5.11 -12.13 -23.64
C PRO A 196 3.91 -11.24 -24.02
N LEU A 197 2.74 -11.84 -24.19
CA LEU A 197 1.51 -11.12 -24.49
C LEU A 197 1.00 -10.28 -23.30
N GLU A 198 1.05 -10.83 -22.08
CA GLU A 198 0.66 -10.11 -20.88
C GLU A 198 1.63 -8.94 -20.57
N LYS A 199 2.94 -9.15 -20.76
CA LYS A 199 3.92 -8.06 -20.68
C LYS A 199 3.56 -6.92 -21.63
N LYS A 200 3.25 -7.24 -22.88
CA LYS A 200 2.85 -6.25 -23.90
C LYS A 200 1.51 -5.57 -23.58
N ARG A 201 0.59 -6.27 -22.92
CA ARG A 201 -0.71 -5.73 -22.48
C ARG A 201 -0.62 -4.90 -21.22
N THR A 202 0.48 -4.93 -20.48
CA THR A 202 0.68 -4.12 -19.29
C THR A 202 1.06 -2.69 -19.70
N LEU A 203 0.07 -1.79 -19.64
CA LEU A 203 0.23 -0.40 -20.06
C LEU A 203 1.00 0.43 -19.04
N LEU A 204 0.84 0.12 -17.76
CA LEU A 204 1.50 0.81 -16.65
C LEU A 204 1.45 -0.04 -15.38
N VAL A 205 2.54 -0.05 -14.62
CA VAL A 205 2.58 -0.46 -13.21
C VAL A 205 2.72 0.79 -12.35
N ILE A 206 1.78 1.00 -11.43
CA ILE A 206 1.84 2.02 -10.39
C ILE A 206 2.37 1.34 -9.13
N HIS A 207 3.62 1.59 -8.79
CA HIS A 207 4.29 0.99 -7.63
C HIS A 207 4.27 1.95 -6.45
N LEU A 208 3.74 1.50 -5.32
CA LEU A 208 3.57 2.26 -4.08
C LEU A 208 4.57 1.76 -3.04
N ASN A 209 5.41 2.66 -2.53
CA ASN A 209 6.43 2.30 -1.55
C ASN A 209 6.71 3.44 -0.58
N SER A 210 6.65 3.15 0.73
CA SER A 210 7.03 4.08 1.83
C SER A 210 6.38 5.45 1.68
N LEU A 211 5.06 5.54 1.94
CA LEU A 211 4.26 6.73 1.66
C LEU A 211 4.21 7.75 2.82
N VAL A 212 4.75 7.43 4.01
CA VAL A 212 4.53 8.20 5.25
C VAL A 212 5.73 9.04 5.65
N VAL A 213 6.88 8.40 5.87
CA VAL A 213 8.11 9.09 6.27
C VAL A 213 8.79 9.67 5.03
N GLY A 214 9.26 10.89 5.17
CA GLY A 214 9.85 11.63 4.05
C GLY A 214 9.30 13.06 4.00
N ASP A 215 9.92 13.92 3.21
CA ASP A 215 9.59 15.34 3.19
C ASP A 215 8.32 15.64 2.38
N ARG A 216 8.08 14.91 1.29
CA ARG A 216 6.92 15.06 0.39
C ARG A 216 6.68 13.81 -0.43
N LEU A 217 5.61 13.78 -1.20
CA LEU A 217 5.38 12.71 -2.17
C LEU A 217 6.25 12.92 -3.42
N TYR A 218 6.84 11.84 -3.89
CA TYR A 218 7.59 11.79 -5.14
C TYR A 218 6.87 10.90 -6.15
N PHE A 219 6.73 11.41 -7.37
CA PHE A 219 6.18 10.69 -8.51
C PHE A 219 7.27 10.59 -9.57
N ASN A 220 7.75 9.39 -9.83
CA ASN A 220 8.83 9.14 -10.76
C ASN A 220 8.42 8.14 -11.83
N SER A 221 8.93 8.29 -13.04
CA SER A 221 8.78 7.27 -14.09
C SER A 221 9.98 6.34 -14.11
N GLY A 222 9.77 5.11 -14.56
CA GLY A 222 10.87 4.22 -14.92
C GLY A 222 11.79 4.85 -15.98
N VAL A 223 13.04 4.43 -16.00
CA VAL A 223 14.02 4.90 -16.98
C VAL A 223 13.59 4.48 -18.39
N ASN A 224 13.03 3.28 -18.51
CA ASN A 224 12.56 2.71 -19.78
C ASN A 224 11.07 3.02 -20.05
N THR A 225 10.42 3.86 -19.23
CA THR A 225 9.07 4.32 -19.46
C THR A 225 9.06 5.39 -20.55
N SER A 226 8.26 5.21 -21.60
CA SER A 226 8.20 6.18 -22.70
C SER A 226 7.74 7.57 -22.23
N PRO A 227 8.18 8.66 -22.91
CA PRO A 227 7.76 10.03 -22.58
C PRO A 227 6.24 10.22 -22.59
N VAL A 228 5.54 9.54 -23.49
CA VAL A 228 4.08 9.59 -23.59
C VAL A 228 3.43 9.02 -22.32
N VAL A 229 3.83 7.82 -21.90
CA VAL A 229 3.30 7.20 -20.68
C VAL A 229 3.70 8.00 -19.44
N ALA A 230 4.92 8.53 -19.39
CA ALA A 230 5.37 9.40 -18.29
C ALA A 230 4.51 10.68 -18.18
N LYS A 231 4.12 11.28 -19.31
CA LYS A 231 3.22 12.44 -19.33
C LYS A 231 1.82 12.10 -18.83
N LEU A 232 1.27 10.97 -19.28
CA LEU A 232 -0.08 10.52 -18.90
C LEU A 232 -0.16 10.05 -17.44
N SER A 233 0.93 9.59 -16.85
CA SER A 233 0.99 9.06 -15.49
C SER A 233 1.63 10.06 -14.51
N ARG A 234 2.95 10.18 -14.50
CA ARG A 234 3.73 11.03 -13.58
C ARG A 234 3.32 12.51 -13.64
N ASP A 235 3.32 13.11 -14.85
CA ASP A 235 3.06 14.54 -14.99
C ASP A 235 1.58 14.85 -14.69
N LYS A 236 0.68 13.93 -15.01
CA LYS A 236 -0.73 14.02 -14.62
C LYS A 236 -0.91 13.95 -13.11
N ALA A 237 -0.22 13.01 -12.41
CA ALA A 237 -0.23 12.91 -10.96
C ALA A 237 0.24 14.22 -10.30
N LEU A 238 1.37 14.77 -10.76
CA LEU A 238 1.90 16.05 -10.26
C LEU A 238 0.94 17.22 -10.54
N SER A 239 0.24 17.22 -11.66
CA SER A 239 -0.79 18.21 -11.97
C SER A 239 -1.99 18.11 -11.01
N ILE A 240 -2.43 16.88 -10.71
CA ILE A 240 -3.51 16.64 -9.73
C ILE A 240 -3.06 17.10 -8.34
N ALA A 241 -1.87 16.71 -7.89
CA ALA A 241 -1.32 17.11 -6.59
C ALA A 241 -1.26 18.64 -6.45
N ARG A 242 -0.78 19.35 -7.47
CA ARG A 242 -0.72 20.82 -7.48
C ARG A 242 -2.11 21.45 -7.33
N ARG A 243 -3.12 20.97 -8.06
CA ARG A 243 -4.50 21.48 -7.95
C ARG A 243 -5.12 21.23 -6.56
N LEU A 244 -4.67 20.18 -5.88
CA LEU A 244 -5.14 19.83 -4.54
C LEU A 244 -4.33 20.46 -3.41
N GLY A 245 -3.29 21.24 -3.72
CA GLY A 245 -2.38 21.83 -2.74
C GLY A 245 -1.54 20.77 -1.99
N ILE A 246 -1.31 19.60 -2.61
CA ILE A 246 -0.54 18.51 -2.04
C ILE A 246 0.94 18.69 -2.40
N ALA A 247 1.82 18.65 -1.39
CA ALA A 247 3.26 18.75 -1.59
C ALA A 247 3.78 17.50 -2.32
N ALA A 248 4.03 17.63 -3.60
CA ALA A 248 4.54 16.55 -4.44
C ALA A 248 5.53 17.08 -5.48
N THR A 249 6.48 16.23 -5.88
CA THR A 249 7.49 16.56 -6.88
C THR A 249 7.96 15.29 -7.61
N ARG A 250 8.84 15.46 -8.57
CA ARG A 250 9.68 14.39 -9.12
C ARG A 250 11.09 14.53 -8.56
N SER A 251 11.81 13.44 -8.50
CA SER A 251 13.23 13.48 -8.16
C SER A 251 14.05 14.14 -9.29
N PRO A 252 15.20 14.72 -8.97
CA PRO A 252 16.08 15.28 -9.98
C PRO A 252 16.42 14.27 -11.08
N SER A 253 16.47 14.71 -12.33
CA SER A 253 16.84 13.88 -13.47
C SER A 253 18.32 13.45 -13.40
N GLY A 254 18.64 12.26 -13.91
CA GLY A 254 20.01 11.79 -14.09
C GLY A 254 20.47 10.70 -13.13
N THR A 255 19.65 10.29 -12.15
CA THR A 255 19.95 9.17 -11.27
C THR A 255 19.02 7.99 -11.56
N SER A 256 19.53 6.78 -11.37
CA SER A 256 18.75 5.54 -11.50
C SER A 256 17.48 5.65 -10.65
N CYS A 257 16.32 5.55 -11.28
CA CYS A 257 15.07 5.37 -10.56
C CYS A 257 14.90 3.89 -10.20
N CYS A 258 13.78 3.59 -9.60
CA CYS A 258 13.19 2.26 -9.62
C CYS A 258 13.80 1.31 -8.61
N GLU A 259 14.34 1.84 -7.52
CA GLU A 259 14.70 0.99 -6.38
C GLU A 259 13.47 0.21 -5.92
N GLY A 260 13.66 -1.09 -5.73
CA GLY A 260 12.59 -2.03 -5.43
C GLY A 260 11.83 -2.56 -6.66
N VAL A 261 12.05 -2.03 -7.87
CA VAL A 261 11.42 -2.55 -9.11
C VAL A 261 12.31 -2.38 -10.35
N LYS A 262 13.63 -2.42 -10.17
CA LYS A 262 14.60 -2.39 -11.29
C LYS A 262 14.37 -3.50 -12.29
N THR A 263 13.96 -4.66 -11.80
CA THR A 263 13.64 -5.83 -12.62
C THR A 263 12.53 -5.53 -13.63
N LEU A 264 11.45 -4.87 -13.21
CA LEU A 264 10.36 -4.49 -14.10
C LEU A 264 10.78 -3.41 -15.10
N ASP A 265 11.53 -2.40 -14.65
CA ASP A 265 12.03 -1.34 -15.55
C ASP A 265 12.99 -1.89 -16.60
N SER A 266 13.91 -2.78 -16.20
CA SER A 266 14.84 -3.45 -17.12
C SER A 266 14.12 -4.34 -18.16
N ALA A 267 12.96 -4.85 -17.83
CA ALA A 267 12.09 -5.59 -18.74
C ALA A 267 11.19 -4.68 -19.60
N HIS A 268 11.41 -3.37 -19.58
CA HIS A 268 10.65 -2.36 -20.30
C HIS A 268 9.15 -2.31 -19.95
N ILE A 269 8.79 -2.73 -18.74
CA ILE A 269 7.43 -2.54 -18.22
C ILE A 269 7.29 -1.05 -17.82
N PRO A 270 6.31 -0.30 -18.35
CA PRO A 270 6.14 1.10 -18.00
C PRO A 270 5.82 1.28 -16.51
N LEU A 271 6.50 2.22 -15.82
CA LEU A 271 6.41 2.41 -14.39
C LEU A 271 6.04 3.83 -13.99
N LEU A 272 5.17 3.95 -12.99
CA LEU A 272 4.97 5.10 -12.13
C LEU A 272 5.32 4.70 -10.70
N LEU A 273 6.39 5.28 -10.14
CA LEU A 273 6.80 5.04 -8.77
C LEU A 273 6.31 6.16 -7.88
N VAL A 274 5.70 5.79 -6.77
CA VAL A 274 5.13 6.71 -5.78
C VAL A 274 5.75 6.40 -4.42
N SER A 275 6.40 7.40 -3.81
CA SER A 275 7.07 7.26 -2.52
C SER A 275 7.06 8.60 -1.78
N ALA A 276 7.14 8.58 -0.46
CA ALA A 276 7.40 9.79 0.33
C ALA A 276 8.89 10.11 0.46
N SER A 277 9.75 9.18 0.08
CA SER A 277 11.21 9.31 0.10
C SER A 277 11.80 9.26 -1.30
N ASP A 278 12.82 10.06 -1.55
CA ASP A 278 13.60 9.97 -2.78
C ASP A 278 14.92 9.24 -2.50
N TRP A 279 14.94 7.95 -2.76
CA TRP A 279 16.09 7.07 -2.57
C TRP A 279 17.33 7.49 -3.36
N ARG A 280 17.15 8.31 -4.39
CA ARG A 280 18.23 8.86 -5.20
C ARG A 280 18.96 10.03 -4.54
N LEU A 281 18.32 10.68 -3.56
CA LEU A 281 18.96 11.71 -2.74
C LEU A 281 19.79 11.11 -1.60
N GLY A 282 19.64 9.81 -1.35
CA GLY A 282 20.34 9.07 -0.32
C GLY A 282 21.71 8.57 -0.74
N ARG A 283 22.35 7.91 0.19
CA ARG A 283 23.59 7.16 -0.04
C ARG A 283 23.28 5.82 -0.73
N LYS A 284 24.32 5.03 -1.03
CA LYS A 284 24.19 3.72 -1.68
C LYS A 284 23.27 2.73 -0.95
N ASP A 285 23.06 2.92 0.35
CA ASP A 285 22.19 2.12 1.20
C ASP A 285 20.70 2.56 1.15
N GLY A 286 20.35 3.47 0.25
CA GLY A 286 18.97 3.97 0.10
C GLY A 286 18.54 4.98 1.17
N GLN A 287 19.43 5.48 2.01
CA GLN A 287 19.09 6.47 3.02
C GLN A 287 18.95 7.86 2.40
N GLN A 288 17.86 8.54 2.72
CA GLN A 288 17.62 9.89 2.24
C GLN A 288 18.51 10.91 2.95
N GLN A 289 19.11 11.83 2.22
CA GLN A 289 19.99 12.86 2.81
C GLN A 289 19.25 13.95 3.58
N ARG A 290 17.98 14.18 3.23
CA ARG A 290 17.18 15.24 3.82
C ARG A 290 16.48 14.75 5.09
N ALA A 291 16.87 15.27 6.23
CA ALA A 291 16.17 15.03 7.48
C ALA A 291 14.73 15.54 7.45
N VAL A 292 13.81 14.76 7.98
CA VAL A 292 12.40 15.15 8.16
C VAL A 292 12.21 15.81 9.52
N SER A 293 12.92 15.31 10.53
CA SER A 293 13.03 15.89 11.88
C SER A 293 14.28 15.31 12.54
N ALA A 294 14.60 15.77 13.76
CA ALA A 294 15.70 15.20 14.55
C ALA A 294 15.52 13.69 14.82
N HIS A 295 14.28 13.18 14.81
CA HIS A 295 13.94 11.76 15.00
C HIS A 295 14.03 10.95 13.72
N PHE A 296 14.10 11.59 12.56
CA PHE A 296 14.26 10.96 11.24
C PHE A 296 15.37 11.68 10.48
N PRO A 297 16.61 11.59 10.96
CA PRO A 297 17.74 12.34 10.38
C PRO A 297 18.05 11.93 8.94
N LEU A 298 17.71 10.71 8.57
CA LEU A 298 17.90 10.18 7.22
C LEU A 298 16.68 10.36 6.32
N GLY A 299 15.57 10.91 6.85
CA GLY A 299 14.31 11.09 6.11
C GLY A 299 13.60 9.79 5.76
N THR A 300 13.93 8.70 6.44
CA THR A 300 13.35 7.37 6.25
C THR A 300 13.34 6.59 7.55
N SER A 301 12.45 5.61 7.65
CA SER A 301 12.40 4.62 8.74
C SER A 301 12.78 3.21 8.27
N ARG A 302 13.09 3.07 7.00
CA ARG A 302 13.28 1.78 6.32
C ARG A 302 14.13 0.80 7.12
N HIS A 303 13.63 -0.43 7.25
CA HIS A 303 14.23 -1.59 7.93
C HIS A 303 14.46 -1.43 9.46
N GLN A 304 14.19 -0.26 10.05
CA GLN A 304 14.55 0.04 11.44
C GLN A 304 13.38 -0.25 12.38
N GLY A 305 13.38 -1.41 13.04
CA GLY A 305 12.30 -1.83 13.94
C GLY A 305 12.00 -0.85 15.08
N GLN A 306 13.00 -0.08 15.51
CA GLN A 306 12.83 0.91 16.58
C GLN A 306 12.05 2.16 16.15
N ILE A 307 12.03 2.50 14.85
CA ILE A 307 11.41 3.72 14.35
C ILE A 307 10.30 3.48 13.33
N ASP A 308 10.31 2.36 12.60
CA ASP A 308 9.23 2.01 11.67
C ASP A 308 8.10 1.24 12.36
N ASN A 309 7.50 1.89 13.35
CA ASN A 309 6.39 1.37 14.12
C ASN A 309 5.38 2.48 14.45
N LEU A 310 4.13 2.09 14.73
CA LEU A 310 3.03 3.01 14.96
C LEU A 310 3.29 3.95 16.14
N GLN A 311 3.81 3.43 17.24
CA GLN A 311 4.05 4.24 18.45
C GLN A 311 5.07 5.35 18.17
N TYR A 312 6.16 5.04 17.47
CA TYR A 312 7.19 6.02 17.16
C TYR A 312 6.71 7.06 16.15
N LEU A 313 6.02 6.60 15.08
CA LEU A 313 5.47 7.50 14.07
C LEU A 313 4.38 8.42 14.64
N ASP A 314 3.43 7.89 15.41
CA ASP A 314 2.36 8.71 16.01
C ASP A 314 2.92 9.73 17.01
N ARG A 315 4.01 9.38 17.74
CA ARG A 315 4.66 10.27 18.69
C ARG A 315 5.44 11.40 18.02
N TYR A 316 6.23 11.09 17.00
CA TYR A 316 7.20 12.04 16.43
C TYR A 316 6.77 12.67 15.10
N LEU A 317 5.75 12.09 14.46
CA LEU A 317 5.08 12.63 13.27
C LEU A 317 3.54 12.55 13.44
N PRO A 318 2.97 13.19 14.48
CA PRO A 318 1.55 13.07 14.80
C PRO A 318 0.66 13.44 13.59
N GLY A 319 -0.33 12.59 13.28
CA GLY A 319 -1.24 12.77 12.16
C GLY A 319 -0.62 12.60 10.76
N ARG A 320 0.67 12.30 10.67
CA ARG A 320 1.38 12.15 9.38
C ARG A 320 0.85 10.97 8.58
N LEU A 321 0.59 9.84 9.23
CA LEU A 321 0.06 8.64 8.58
C LEU A 321 -1.28 8.95 7.90
N ALA A 322 -2.27 9.43 8.65
CA ALA A 322 -3.58 9.80 8.10
C ALA A 322 -3.48 10.82 6.96
N LYS A 323 -2.64 11.85 7.14
CA LYS A 323 -2.44 12.88 6.11
C LYS A 323 -1.83 12.31 4.84
N ARG A 324 -0.80 11.47 4.93
CA ARG A 324 -0.10 10.92 3.76
C ARG A 324 -0.95 9.91 3.02
N GLU A 325 -1.68 9.06 3.72
CA GLU A 325 -2.63 8.14 3.09
C GLU A 325 -3.72 8.91 2.34
N LYS A 326 -4.29 9.94 2.99
CA LYS A 326 -5.27 10.82 2.35
C LYS A 326 -4.70 11.51 1.12
N ASP A 327 -3.51 12.10 1.21
CA ASP A 327 -2.88 12.82 0.09
C ASP A 327 -2.59 11.86 -1.07
N SER A 328 -2.08 10.67 -0.79
CA SER A 328 -1.79 9.63 -1.79
C SER A 328 -3.04 9.19 -2.52
N VAL A 329 -4.10 8.83 -1.79
CA VAL A 329 -5.36 8.39 -2.39
C VAL A 329 -6.04 9.51 -3.18
N ARG A 330 -6.01 10.77 -2.70
CA ARG A 330 -6.57 11.94 -3.40
C ARG A 330 -5.89 12.21 -4.74
N VAL A 331 -4.62 11.87 -4.89
CA VAL A 331 -3.91 11.98 -6.16
C VAL A 331 -4.12 10.74 -7.03
N LEU A 332 -3.97 9.57 -6.46
CA LEU A 332 -3.93 8.31 -7.21
C LEU A 332 -5.30 7.84 -7.68
N LEU A 333 -6.36 8.06 -6.92
CA LEU A 333 -7.70 7.60 -7.33
C LEU A 333 -8.20 8.28 -8.61
N PRO A 334 -8.20 9.62 -8.74
CA PRO A 334 -8.58 10.27 -10.00
C PRO A 334 -7.62 9.95 -11.15
N LEU A 335 -6.32 9.79 -10.86
CA LEU A 335 -5.35 9.34 -11.86
C LEU A 335 -5.72 7.95 -12.38
N LEU A 336 -5.92 6.97 -11.49
CA LEU A 336 -6.27 5.59 -11.85
C LEU A 336 -7.58 5.52 -12.63
N LYS A 337 -8.60 6.29 -12.22
CA LYS A 337 -9.87 6.40 -12.96
C LYS A 337 -9.68 6.91 -14.39
N THR A 338 -8.84 7.92 -14.58
CA THR A 338 -8.54 8.48 -15.91
C THR A 338 -7.74 7.48 -16.76
N LEU A 339 -6.74 6.82 -16.16
CA LEU A 339 -5.91 5.84 -16.87
C LEU A 339 -6.70 4.59 -17.26
N ALA A 340 -7.61 4.14 -16.38
CA ALA A 340 -8.43 2.96 -16.64
C ALA A 340 -9.57 3.20 -17.64
N ASN A 341 -9.93 4.48 -17.85
CA ASN A 341 -10.98 4.92 -18.80
C ASN A 341 -10.46 6.12 -19.61
N PRO A 342 -9.56 5.89 -20.57
CA PRO A 342 -9.10 6.98 -21.43
C PRO A 342 -10.28 7.54 -22.25
N PRO A 343 -10.29 8.84 -22.60
CA PRO A 343 -11.26 9.36 -23.53
C PRO A 343 -11.12 8.66 -24.89
N ALA A 344 -12.24 8.55 -25.62
CA ALA A 344 -12.31 7.81 -26.86
C ALA A 344 -11.33 8.30 -27.98
N ASP A 345 -10.82 9.52 -27.83
CA ASP A 345 -9.94 10.21 -28.79
C ASP A 345 -8.48 10.29 -28.32
N ALA A 346 -8.05 9.47 -27.36
CA ALA A 346 -6.70 9.52 -26.76
C ALA A 346 -5.75 8.48 -27.33
#